data_f63e22054c575b224bf2359a670ea2e3
#
_entry.id   f63e22054c575b224bf2359a670ea2e3
#
_cell.length_a   1.000
_cell.length_b   1.000
_cell.length_c   1.000
_cell.angle_alpha   90.00
_cell.angle_beta   90.00
_cell.angle_gamma   90.00
#
_symmetry.space_group_name_H-M   'P 1'
#
loop_
_entity.id
_entity.type
_entity.pdbx_description
1 polymer ?
#
loop_
_entity_poly.entity_id
_entity_poly.type
_entity_poly.pdbx_seq_one_letter_code
_entity_poly.pdbx_strand_id
1 'polypeptide(L)'
;AETVWKTTDVQASGYQEAGNWVGVLFAVQAIGSVIWAVILPMFKARKLAYSMSLVLGGIGFISTLFFDNQYLLFISYLLIGCAWAAMLAMPFTILTNSISGKNMGAYLGLFNGTICVPQIVAAIIGGGLLHLVGGQQVNMLVLAGVLLIIGAVCVHFITETFSTKS
;
A
#
# COMPACT_ATOMS: atom_id res chain seq x y z
N ALA A 1 -9.12 -13.68 10.49
CA ALA A 1 -9.80 -14.67 11.33
C ALA A 1 -8.92 -15.92 11.52
N GLU A 2 -8.36 -16.49 10.47
CA GLU A 2 -7.63 -17.76 10.50
C GLU A 2 -6.40 -17.76 11.43
N THR A 3 -5.60 -16.73 11.42
CA THR A 3 -4.33 -16.67 12.18
C THR A 3 -4.55 -16.34 13.65
N VAL A 4 -5.31 -15.30 13.96
CA VAL A 4 -5.48 -14.79 15.33
C VAL A 4 -6.65 -15.45 16.05
N TRP A 5 -7.82 -15.54 15.41
CA TRP A 5 -9.03 -16.14 16.00
C TRP A 5 -9.19 -17.63 15.69
N LYS A 6 -8.31 -18.19 14.86
CA LYS A 6 -8.25 -19.63 14.49
C LYS A 6 -9.60 -20.20 14.05
N THR A 7 -10.41 -19.40 13.33
CA THR A 7 -11.70 -19.82 12.82
C THR A 7 -11.87 -19.44 11.36
N THR A 8 -12.50 -20.36 10.59
CA THR A 8 -12.93 -20.16 9.21
C THR A 8 -14.45 -20.12 9.09
N ASP A 9 -15.15 -20.46 10.17
CA ASP A 9 -16.60 -20.49 10.20
C ASP A 9 -17.17 -19.06 10.29
N VAL A 10 -17.88 -18.65 9.25
CA VAL A 10 -18.49 -17.31 9.12
C VAL A 10 -19.56 -17.04 10.18
N GLN A 11 -20.18 -18.10 10.72
CA GLN A 11 -21.21 -17.98 11.78
C GLN A 11 -20.62 -17.91 13.19
N ALA A 12 -19.32 -18.23 13.34
CA ALA A 12 -18.68 -18.18 14.64
C ALA A 12 -18.51 -16.73 15.14
N SER A 13 -18.71 -16.52 16.45
CA SER A 13 -18.52 -15.21 17.09
C SER A 13 -17.10 -14.66 16.87
N GLY A 14 -16.08 -15.52 16.87
CA GLY A 14 -14.70 -15.14 16.59
C GLY A 14 -14.49 -14.59 15.17
N TYR A 15 -15.26 -15.06 14.19
CA TYR A 15 -15.21 -14.51 12.82
C TYR A 15 -15.79 -13.09 12.77
N GLN A 16 -16.89 -12.85 13.47
CA GLN A 16 -17.50 -11.52 13.57
C GLN A 16 -16.58 -10.54 14.32
N GLU A 17 -15.94 -11.00 15.38
CA GLU A 17 -14.95 -10.22 16.11
C GLU A 17 -13.76 -9.86 15.22
N ALA A 18 -13.23 -10.80 14.45
CA ALA A 18 -12.18 -10.55 13.47
C ALA A 18 -12.60 -9.49 12.44
N GLY A 19 -13.85 -9.50 11.98
CA GLY A 19 -14.41 -8.49 11.09
C GLY A 19 -14.39 -7.09 11.72
N ASN A 20 -14.79 -6.95 12.99
CA ASN A 20 -14.73 -5.69 13.72
C ASN A 20 -13.28 -5.19 13.87
N TRP A 21 -12.33 -6.10 14.17
CA TRP A 21 -10.92 -5.76 14.26
C TRP A 21 -10.33 -5.26 12.94
N VAL A 22 -10.78 -5.77 11.80
CA VAL A 22 -10.36 -5.25 10.48
C VAL A 22 -10.67 -3.76 10.38
N GLY A 23 -11.86 -3.33 10.83
CA GLY A 23 -12.21 -1.91 10.86
C GLY A 23 -11.25 -1.08 11.73
N VAL A 24 -10.90 -1.59 12.92
CA VAL A 24 -9.93 -0.93 13.81
C VAL A 24 -8.54 -0.86 13.18
N LEU A 25 -8.09 -1.93 12.53
CA LEU A 25 -6.80 -1.97 11.83
C LEU A 25 -6.74 -0.97 10.68
N PHE A 26 -7.81 -0.82 9.90
CA PHE A 26 -7.89 0.22 8.87
C PHE A 26 -7.88 1.64 9.46
N ALA A 27 -8.48 1.86 10.63
CA ALA A 27 -8.39 3.15 11.33
C ALA A 27 -6.94 3.44 11.76
N VAL A 28 -6.22 2.45 12.28
CA VAL A 28 -4.80 2.56 12.63
C VAL A 28 -3.95 2.85 11.39
N GLN A 29 -4.23 2.17 10.27
CA GLN A 29 -3.58 2.44 8.99
C GLN A 29 -3.82 3.87 8.53
N ALA A 30 -5.05 4.38 8.64
CA ALA A 30 -5.38 5.75 8.27
C ALA A 30 -4.60 6.77 9.13
N ILE A 31 -4.50 6.53 10.44
CA ILE A 31 -3.69 7.36 11.35
C ILE A 31 -2.22 7.34 10.90
N GLY A 32 -1.65 6.17 10.62
CA GLY A 32 -0.29 6.03 10.09
C GLY A 32 -0.09 6.80 8.78
N SER A 33 -1.07 6.75 7.89
CA SER A 33 -1.05 7.49 6.61
C SER A 33 -1.04 9.01 6.82
N VAL A 34 -1.85 9.52 7.74
CA VAL A 34 -1.90 10.97 8.05
C VAL A 34 -0.58 11.44 8.65
N ILE A 35 -0.05 10.71 9.63
CA ILE A 35 1.24 11.03 10.25
C ILE A 35 2.34 11.06 9.19
N TRP A 36 2.39 10.03 8.34
CA TRP A 36 3.42 9.92 7.31
C TRP A 36 3.28 10.99 6.23
N ALA A 37 2.05 11.36 5.86
CA ALA A 37 1.79 12.43 4.90
C ALA A 37 2.34 13.80 5.37
N VAL A 38 2.36 14.04 6.68
CA VAL A 38 2.97 15.25 7.27
C VAL A 38 4.51 15.16 7.27
N ILE A 39 5.05 13.97 7.45
CA ILE A 39 6.50 13.72 7.49
C ILE A 39 7.12 13.71 6.08
N LEU A 40 6.42 13.19 5.09
CA LEU A 40 6.91 13.03 3.70
C LEU A 40 7.50 14.31 3.09
N PRO A 41 6.88 15.49 3.20
CA PRO A 41 7.42 16.74 2.64
C PRO A 41 8.74 17.20 3.28
N MET A 42 9.08 16.68 4.44
CA MET A 42 10.34 17.03 5.14
C MET A 42 11.56 16.37 4.50
N PHE A 43 11.36 15.32 3.71
CA PHE A 43 12.45 14.66 2.98
C PHE A 43 12.84 15.44 1.72
N LYS A 44 14.09 15.88 1.64
CA LYS A 44 14.64 16.55 0.44
C LYS A 44 14.75 15.58 -0.75
N ALA A 45 15.07 14.31 -0.50
CA ALA A 45 15.24 13.28 -1.51
C ALA A 45 13.91 12.51 -1.72
N ARG A 46 13.04 13.02 -2.59
CA ARG A 46 11.69 12.45 -2.85
C ARG A 46 11.71 10.98 -3.22
N LYS A 47 12.61 10.57 -4.12
CA LYS A 47 12.76 9.17 -4.53
C LYS A 47 13.10 8.27 -3.36
N LEU A 48 14.04 8.68 -2.52
CA LEU A 48 14.44 7.92 -1.34
C LEU A 48 13.27 7.80 -0.37
N ALA A 49 12.56 8.90 -0.10
CA ALA A 49 11.38 8.90 0.75
C ALA A 49 10.29 7.96 0.22
N TYR A 50 10.06 7.96 -1.10
CA TYR A 50 9.10 7.07 -1.73
C TYR A 50 9.52 5.59 -1.62
N SER A 51 10.78 5.28 -1.99
CA SER A 51 11.31 3.92 -1.87
C SER A 51 11.28 3.40 -0.43
N MET A 52 11.70 4.22 0.55
CA MET A 52 11.62 3.86 1.98
C MET A 52 10.18 3.59 2.43
N SER A 53 9.22 4.40 1.99
CA SER A 53 7.81 4.21 2.34
C SER A 53 7.27 2.87 1.81
N LEU A 54 7.63 2.51 0.57
CA LEU A 54 7.24 1.23 -0.02
C LEU A 54 7.87 0.04 0.72
N VAL A 55 9.14 0.16 1.12
CA VAL A 55 9.82 -0.86 1.93
C VAL A 55 9.13 -1.02 3.29
N LEU A 56 8.82 0.09 3.98
CA LEU A 56 8.10 0.05 5.26
C LEU A 56 6.74 -0.65 5.11
N GLY A 57 5.98 -0.33 4.07
CA GLY A 57 4.71 -1.01 3.81
C GLY A 57 4.88 -2.49 3.45
N GLY A 58 5.91 -2.82 2.67
CA GLY A 58 6.25 -4.21 2.35
C GLY A 58 6.57 -5.03 3.61
N ILE A 59 7.39 -4.47 4.51
CA ILE A 59 7.67 -5.08 5.82
C ILE A 59 6.38 -5.19 6.64
N GLY A 60 5.52 -4.15 6.63
CA GLY A 60 4.23 -4.16 7.30
C GLY A 60 3.36 -5.32 6.84
N PHE A 61 3.21 -5.52 5.53
CA PHE A 61 2.44 -6.65 4.99
C PHE A 61 3.05 -8.01 5.33
N ILE A 62 4.37 -8.18 5.20
CA ILE A 62 5.06 -9.44 5.49
C ILE A 62 4.99 -9.75 7.00
N SER A 63 5.07 -8.74 7.86
CA SER A 63 5.02 -8.92 9.31
C SER A 63 3.68 -9.47 9.81
N THR A 64 2.59 -9.30 9.05
CA THR A 64 1.30 -9.91 9.40
C THR A 64 1.34 -11.44 9.45
N LEU A 65 2.31 -12.06 8.76
CA LEU A 65 2.52 -13.52 8.80
C LEU A 65 3.05 -13.99 10.16
N PHE A 66 3.83 -13.15 10.84
CA PHE A 66 4.54 -13.52 12.08
C PHE A 66 3.79 -13.13 13.35
N PHE A 67 2.72 -12.35 13.22
CA PHE A 67 2.00 -11.83 14.37
C PHE A 67 0.68 -12.57 14.59
N ASP A 68 0.69 -13.46 15.59
CA ASP A 68 -0.50 -14.17 16.07
C ASP A 68 -1.32 -13.35 17.08
N ASN A 69 -0.81 -12.20 17.50
CA ASN A 69 -1.45 -11.32 18.47
C ASN A 69 -2.11 -10.12 17.75
N GLN A 70 -3.40 -9.90 18.01
CA GLN A 70 -4.19 -8.82 17.43
C GLN A 70 -3.59 -7.42 17.65
N TYR A 71 -2.93 -7.17 18.80
CA TYR A 71 -2.34 -5.87 19.12
C TYR A 71 -1.03 -5.61 18.35
N LEU A 72 -0.26 -6.65 18.04
CA LEU A 72 0.95 -6.51 17.23
C LEU A 72 0.64 -6.14 15.78
N LEU A 73 -0.55 -6.48 15.29
CA LEU A 73 -1.02 -6.07 13.97
C LEU A 73 -1.13 -4.53 13.83
N PHE A 74 -1.26 -3.78 14.93
CA PHE A 74 -1.24 -2.32 14.88
C PHE A 74 0.07 -1.78 14.29
N ILE A 75 1.20 -2.39 14.63
CA ILE A 75 2.51 -2.01 14.10
C ILE A 75 2.53 -2.26 12.59
N SER A 76 2.08 -3.44 12.15
CA SER A 76 2.00 -3.79 10.73
C SER A 76 1.16 -2.78 9.95
N TYR A 77 -0.02 -2.44 10.44
CA TYR A 77 -0.94 -1.54 9.76
C TYR A 77 -0.49 -0.08 9.80
N LEU A 78 0.24 0.36 10.83
CA LEU A 78 0.92 1.67 10.81
C LEU A 78 1.95 1.75 9.69
N LEU A 79 2.77 0.71 9.52
CA LEU A 79 3.77 0.64 8.44
C LEU A 79 3.12 0.60 7.05
N ILE A 80 2.03 -0.16 6.90
CA ILE A 80 1.23 -0.19 5.67
C ILE A 80 0.67 1.22 5.37
N GLY A 81 0.25 1.95 6.39
CA GLY A 81 -0.21 3.33 6.28
C GLY A 81 0.84 4.27 5.67
N CYS A 82 2.12 4.09 6.01
CA CYS A 82 3.22 4.87 5.43
C CYS A 82 3.31 4.66 3.90
N ALA A 83 3.24 3.41 3.43
CA ALA A 83 3.25 3.12 2.00
C ALA A 83 2.00 3.68 1.31
N TRP A 84 0.84 3.57 1.93
CA TRP A 84 -0.42 4.06 1.36
C TRP A 84 -0.37 5.56 1.10
N ALA A 85 0.09 6.35 2.07
CA ALA A 85 0.28 7.79 1.92
C ALA A 85 1.24 8.13 0.77
N ALA A 86 2.37 7.43 0.71
CA ALA A 86 3.39 7.69 -0.31
C ALA A 86 2.93 7.29 -1.72
N MET A 87 2.22 6.16 -1.87
CA MET A 87 1.68 5.71 -3.16
C MET A 87 0.67 6.69 -3.75
N LEU A 88 -0.09 7.40 -2.93
CA LEU A 88 -1.03 8.41 -3.40
C LEU A 88 -0.34 9.75 -3.70
N ALA A 89 0.54 10.21 -2.80
CA ALA A 89 1.10 11.55 -2.87
C ALA A 89 2.28 11.67 -3.86
N MET A 90 3.20 10.70 -3.86
CA MET A 90 4.46 10.85 -4.60
C MET A 90 4.32 10.77 -6.12
N PRO A 91 3.62 9.76 -6.70
CA PRO A 91 3.45 9.72 -8.16
C PRO A 91 2.66 10.93 -8.68
N PHE A 92 1.65 11.38 -7.93
CA PHE A 92 0.88 12.57 -8.28
C PHE A 92 1.76 13.82 -8.29
N THR A 93 2.61 13.99 -7.28
CA THR A 93 3.54 15.12 -7.18
C THR A 93 4.58 15.09 -8.29
N ILE A 94 5.14 13.94 -8.62
CA ILE A 94 6.10 13.77 -9.73
C ILE A 94 5.44 14.17 -11.05
N LEU A 95 4.22 13.67 -11.30
CA LEU A 95 3.47 13.95 -12.50
C LEU A 95 3.19 15.46 -12.64
N THR A 96 2.59 16.08 -11.62
CA THR A 96 2.19 17.49 -11.65
C THR A 96 3.37 18.44 -11.80
N ASN A 97 4.55 18.08 -11.29
CA ASN A 97 5.77 18.87 -11.47
C ASN A 97 6.39 18.72 -12.88
N SER A 98 6.05 17.64 -13.60
CA SER A 98 6.62 17.34 -14.91
C SER A 98 5.76 17.88 -16.07
N ILE A 99 4.53 18.34 -15.80
CA ILE A 99 3.58 18.77 -16.82
C ILE A 99 3.36 20.28 -16.75
N SER A 100 3.40 20.93 -17.90
CA SER A 100 3.01 22.34 -18.07
C SER A 100 1.60 22.49 -18.65
N GLY A 101 0.80 23.23 -17.96
CA GLY A 101 -0.52 23.88 -18.20
C GLY A 101 -1.54 23.33 -19.20
N LYS A 102 -1.26 23.24 -20.47
CA LYS A 102 -2.29 23.14 -21.52
C LYS A 102 -3.06 21.81 -21.58
N ASN A 103 -2.48 20.69 -21.13
CA ASN A 103 -3.08 19.36 -21.23
C ASN A 103 -3.16 18.63 -19.86
N MET A 104 -3.14 19.36 -18.76
CA MET A 104 -3.12 18.82 -17.39
C MET A 104 -4.25 17.79 -17.17
N GLY A 105 -5.46 18.09 -17.65
CA GLY A 105 -6.61 17.18 -17.47
C GLY A 105 -6.42 15.82 -18.16
N ALA A 106 -5.86 15.80 -19.37
CA ALA A 106 -5.59 14.56 -20.10
C ALA A 106 -4.53 13.71 -19.38
N TYR A 107 -3.47 14.33 -18.90
CA TYR A 107 -2.42 13.61 -18.15
C TYR A 107 -2.92 13.08 -16.80
N LEU A 108 -3.75 13.85 -16.09
CA LEU A 108 -4.38 13.37 -14.84
C LEU A 108 -5.36 12.23 -15.10
N GLY A 109 -6.10 12.27 -16.22
CA GLY A 109 -6.95 11.17 -16.65
C GLY A 109 -6.15 9.91 -16.96
N LEU A 110 -5.05 10.03 -17.70
CA LEU A 110 -4.14 8.92 -17.97
C LEU A 110 -3.53 8.35 -16.67
N PHE A 111 -3.13 9.23 -15.76
CA PHE A 111 -2.60 8.83 -14.45
C PHE A 111 -3.64 8.04 -13.64
N ASN A 112 -4.88 8.48 -13.58
CA ASN A 112 -5.96 7.71 -12.96
C ASN A 112 -6.15 6.34 -13.63
N GLY A 113 -6.00 6.26 -14.94
CA GLY A 113 -5.99 5.00 -15.68
C GLY A 113 -4.91 4.03 -15.21
N THR A 114 -3.69 4.53 -14.91
CA THR A 114 -2.60 3.69 -14.39
C THR A 114 -2.87 3.14 -12.99
N ILE A 115 -3.80 3.73 -12.25
CA ILE A 115 -4.26 3.24 -10.95
C ILE A 115 -5.43 2.26 -11.13
N CYS A 116 -6.44 2.63 -11.92
CA CYS A 116 -7.67 1.85 -12.06
C CYS A 116 -7.45 0.53 -12.83
N VAL A 117 -6.65 0.56 -13.91
CA VAL A 117 -6.44 -0.66 -14.73
C VAL A 117 -5.82 -1.81 -13.93
N PRO A 118 -4.72 -1.62 -13.17
CA PRO A 118 -4.19 -2.69 -12.31
C PRO A 118 -5.18 -3.18 -11.25
N GLN A 119 -6.02 -2.30 -10.69
CA GLN A 119 -7.05 -2.68 -9.72
C GLN A 119 -8.11 -3.58 -10.35
N ILE A 120 -8.57 -3.27 -11.56
CA ILE A 120 -9.52 -4.09 -12.31
C ILE A 120 -8.89 -5.46 -12.61
N VAL A 121 -7.65 -5.47 -13.11
CA VAL A 121 -6.93 -6.73 -13.38
C VAL A 121 -6.80 -7.56 -12.10
N ALA A 122 -6.37 -6.94 -10.99
CA ALA A 122 -6.23 -7.62 -9.70
C ALA A 122 -7.57 -8.19 -9.20
N ALA A 123 -8.69 -7.48 -9.41
CA ALA A 123 -10.01 -7.96 -9.03
C ALA A 123 -10.42 -9.20 -9.85
N ILE A 124 -10.10 -9.24 -11.15
CA ILE A 124 -10.43 -10.35 -12.03
C ILE A 124 -9.59 -11.59 -11.71
N ILE A 125 -8.28 -11.43 -11.52
CA ILE A 125 -7.36 -12.56 -11.33
C ILE A 125 -7.18 -12.95 -9.84
N GLY A 126 -7.67 -12.13 -8.90
CA GLY A 126 -7.40 -12.26 -7.46
C GLY A 126 -7.83 -13.61 -6.89
N GLY A 127 -8.97 -14.14 -7.31
CA GLY A 127 -9.42 -15.48 -6.89
C GLY A 127 -8.48 -16.59 -7.36
N GLY A 128 -8.01 -16.53 -8.61
CA GLY A 128 -7.02 -17.46 -9.14
C GLY A 128 -5.67 -17.36 -8.43
N LEU A 129 -5.20 -16.13 -8.18
CA LEU A 129 -3.98 -15.90 -7.42
C LEU A 129 -4.07 -16.46 -6.00
N LEU A 130 -5.20 -16.29 -5.33
CA LEU A 130 -5.41 -16.86 -3.99
C LEU A 130 -5.22 -18.38 -3.99
N HIS A 131 -5.77 -19.08 -4.99
CA HIS A 131 -5.56 -20.52 -5.13
C HIS A 131 -4.09 -20.88 -5.37
N LEU A 132 -3.39 -20.12 -6.22
CA LEU A 132 -1.97 -20.35 -6.53
C LEU A 132 -1.05 -20.15 -5.32
N VAL A 133 -1.37 -19.21 -4.43
CA VAL A 133 -0.58 -18.96 -3.21
C VAL A 133 -1.00 -19.84 -2.02
N GLY A 134 -1.77 -20.91 -2.26
CA GLY A 134 -2.13 -21.89 -1.23
C GLY A 134 -3.46 -21.64 -0.54
N GLY A 135 -4.32 -20.76 -1.07
CA GLY A 135 -5.70 -20.56 -0.60
C GLY A 135 -5.85 -19.74 0.67
N GLN A 136 -4.75 -19.38 1.33
CA GLN A 136 -4.78 -18.59 2.56
C GLN A 136 -4.68 -17.09 2.26
N GLN A 137 -5.56 -16.29 2.84
CA GLN A 137 -5.58 -14.84 2.63
C GLN A 137 -4.29 -14.16 3.11
N VAL A 138 -3.64 -14.68 4.14
CA VAL A 138 -2.37 -14.12 4.64
C VAL A 138 -1.26 -14.21 3.59
N ASN A 139 -1.24 -15.24 2.76
CA ASN A 139 -0.27 -15.38 1.68
C ASN A 139 -0.45 -14.29 0.59
N MET A 140 -1.67 -13.83 0.36
CA MET A 140 -1.94 -12.67 -0.51
C MET A 140 -1.36 -11.39 0.06
N LEU A 141 -1.41 -11.20 1.37
CA LEU A 141 -0.77 -10.04 2.04
C LEU A 141 0.75 -10.10 1.89
N VAL A 142 1.35 -11.28 2.06
CA VAL A 142 2.80 -11.47 1.83
C VAL A 142 3.17 -11.18 0.37
N LEU A 143 2.39 -11.66 -0.59
CA LEU A 143 2.59 -11.37 -2.00
C LEU A 143 2.54 -9.86 -2.27
N ALA A 144 1.56 -9.15 -1.70
CA ALA A 144 1.46 -7.70 -1.79
C ALA A 144 2.69 -7.00 -1.19
N GLY A 145 3.18 -7.48 -0.05
CA GLY A 145 4.40 -6.98 0.58
C GLY A 145 5.64 -7.14 -0.29
N VAL A 146 5.81 -8.30 -0.90
CA VAL A 146 6.92 -8.57 -1.84
C VAL A 146 6.83 -7.65 -3.07
N LEU A 147 5.64 -7.48 -3.65
CA LEU A 147 5.43 -6.58 -4.79
C LEU A 147 5.75 -5.12 -4.44
N LEU A 148 5.44 -4.67 -3.22
CA LEU A 148 5.82 -3.33 -2.75
C LEU A 148 7.33 -3.16 -2.66
N ILE A 149 8.06 -4.17 -2.17
CA ILE A 149 9.53 -4.14 -2.11
C ILE A 149 10.13 -4.11 -3.52
N ILE A 150 9.59 -4.89 -4.45
CA ILE A 150 9.99 -4.83 -5.86
C ILE A 150 9.72 -3.42 -6.41
N GLY A 151 8.56 -2.85 -6.14
CA GLY A 151 8.21 -1.47 -6.48
C GLY A 151 9.22 -0.46 -5.94
N ALA A 152 9.67 -0.63 -4.69
CA ALA A 152 10.69 0.22 -4.08
C ALA A 152 12.02 0.19 -4.85
N VAL A 153 12.42 -0.98 -5.34
CA VAL A 153 13.61 -1.12 -6.21
C VAL A 153 13.36 -0.41 -7.55
N CYS A 154 12.19 -0.59 -8.14
CA CYS A 154 11.84 0.06 -9.42
C CYS A 154 11.86 1.59 -9.35
N VAL A 155 11.58 2.19 -8.20
CA VAL A 155 11.65 3.65 -8.00
C VAL A 155 13.04 4.21 -8.31
N HIS A 156 14.12 3.45 -8.10
CA HIS A 156 15.48 3.89 -8.39
C HIS A 156 15.75 4.07 -9.89
N PHE A 157 15.00 3.39 -10.75
CA PHE A 157 15.12 3.52 -12.21
C PHE A 157 14.39 4.74 -12.78
N ILE A 158 13.58 5.44 -11.97
CA ILE A 158 12.90 6.66 -12.40
C ILE A 158 13.92 7.79 -12.51
N THR A 159 14.01 8.44 -13.67
CA THR A 159 14.83 9.64 -13.87
C THR A 159 13.96 10.88 -13.64
N GLU A 160 14.25 11.66 -12.60
CA GLU A 160 13.58 12.95 -12.38
C GLU A 160 14.29 14.03 -13.22
N THR A 161 13.63 14.51 -14.27
CA THR A 161 14.03 15.73 -14.97
C THR A 161 13.41 16.92 -14.26
N PHE A 162 14.18 17.61 -13.42
CA PHE A 162 13.75 18.87 -12.86
C PHE A 162 13.72 19.92 -13.98
N SER A 163 12.53 20.38 -14.38
CA SER A 163 12.40 21.63 -15.09
C SER A 163 12.72 22.76 -14.12
N THR A 164 13.94 23.26 -14.13
CA THR A 164 14.29 24.55 -13.52
C THR A 164 13.46 25.60 -14.25
N LYS A 165 12.34 25.99 -13.67
CA LYS A 165 11.67 27.24 -14.07
C LYS A 165 12.58 28.37 -13.63
N SER A 166 13.33 28.92 -14.60
CA SER A 166 13.87 30.27 -14.54
C SER A 166 12.74 31.29 -14.67
#